data_f51f88de0ba962cfa443bea241f6268b
#
_entry.id   f51f88de0ba962cfa443bea241f6268b
#
_cell.length_a   1.000
_cell.length_b   1.000
_cell.length_c   1.000
_cell.angle_alpha   90.00
_cell.angle_beta   90.00
_cell.angle_gamma   90.00
#
_symmetry.space_group_name_H-M   'P 1'
#
loop_
_entity.id
_entity.type
_entity.pdbx_description
1 polymer ?
#
loop_
_entity_poly.entity_id
_entity_poly.type
_entity_poly.pdbx_seq_one_letter_code
_entity_poly.pdbx_strand_id
1 'polypeptide(L)'
;MAKVLVYRDAGVLDASHASITRTLKELCRDTHDVQTVSSQVLAVAPWDTSTRLVVMPHIHPTDPDPWTRVYGLHTAQQRVTDYLKRGGTVLCLGQSLTWIDAALVPDGDAGRATLGQGHVLWHASPEPDAHAIEDLLRTASIRVRPVSPGSIPKRTCLFLASCSRPLLDACVSALRAHETLSETAAYVTDASDTWKLCEDATHAASNNDEADVTRVVCVTQDQFGVVREATRAFDLAAYFSALASARATSAALLPWTPPRSFHFAAGNLIGYARVLKSTQTLLDSNPLMLGACPPGATMFATQQVQGRGRGSNVWISPYGCLQFSTLVPLPLHIGNKAVFLQYLAALAVVYGVGAAYPSSRGRIRIKWPNDLYAHVAAPQDGSLCVVEDGVEKHFVKIGGILVTAVCHRGTFQAIVGCGVNCLNDEPTTCIRALVSDETVTQERCAGAIMAALESLVRVFADADYTFGPFANAYRDAWLHSDQPVELSDAPGEPRRRMVGITSDFGLLRTVPYDAPMRATDPRAWSAAPIPGAVDVQPDGNSFDMLRGLVRRKAA
;
A
#
# COMPACT_ATOMS: atom_id res chain seq x y z
N MET A 1 3.07 -15.40 -4.90
CA MET A 1 2.21 -15.98 -5.97
C MET A 1 2.22 -15.00 -7.14
N ALA A 2 2.24 -15.49 -8.37
CA ALA A 2 2.08 -14.64 -9.54
C ALA A 2 0.66 -14.04 -9.55
N LYS A 3 0.48 -12.89 -10.20
CA LYS A 3 -0.78 -12.13 -10.16
C LYS A 3 -1.63 -12.35 -11.40
N VAL A 4 -2.94 -12.29 -11.18
CA VAL A 4 -3.97 -12.15 -12.20
C VAL A 4 -4.67 -10.82 -11.96
N LEU A 5 -4.56 -9.89 -12.90
CA LEU A 5 -5.16 -8.56 -12.79
C LEU A 5 -6.46 -8.51 -13.60
N VAL A 6 -7.57 -8.12 -12.98
CA VAL A 6 -8.87 -7.97 -13.62
C VAL A 6 -9.18 -6.48 -13.74
N TYR A 7 -9.28 -6.00 -14.96
CA TYR A 7 -9.55 -4.58 -15.24
C TYR A 7 -10.98 -4.20 -14.81
N ARG A 8 -11.12 -3.04 -14.16
CA ARG A 8 -12.40 -2.42 -13.82
C ARG A 8 -12.26 -0.90 -13.85
N ASP A 9 -12.97 -0.28 -14.79
CA ASP A 9 -13.08 1.17 -14.90
C ASP A 9 -14.38 1.52 -15.63
N ALA A 10 -14.60 2.79 -15.97
CA ALA A 10 -15.77 3.20 -16.75
C ALA A 10 -15.90 2.37 -18.04
N GLY A 11 -17.11 1.97 -18.39
CA GLY A 11 -17.40 1.13 -19.54
C GLY A 11 -17.38 -0.38 -19.27
N VAL A 12 -16.76 -0.85 -18.19
CA VAL A 12 -16.80 -2.28 -17.82
C VAL A 12 -18.17 -2.63 -17.25
N LEU A 13 -18.81 -3.68 -17.79
CA LEU A 13 -20.05 -4.19 -17.22
C LEU A 13 -19.81 -4.87 -15.88
N ASP A 14 -20.51 -4.39 -14.83
CA ASP A 14 -20.36 -4.90 -13.47
C ASP A 14 -20.64 -6.42 -13.37
N ALA A 15 -21.64 -6.93 -14.12
CA ALA A 15 -21.97 -8.36 -14.15
C ALA A 15 -20.79 -9.19 -14.70
N SER A 16 -20.23 -8.78 -15.84
CA SER A 16 -19.07 -9.46 -16.44
C SER A 16 -17.84 -9.42 -15.54
N HIS A 17 -17.55 -8.25 -14.92
CA HIS A 17 -16.46 -8.13 -13.97
C HIS A 17 -16.66 -9.02 -12.73
N ALA A 18 -17.85 -9.03 -12.15
CA ALA A 18 -18.15 -9.84 -10.97
C ALA A 18 -18.07 -11.34 -11.26
N SER A 19 -18.63 -11.77 -12.41
CA SER A 19 -18.63 -13.16 -12.85
C SER A 19 -17.20 -13.66 -13.06
N ILE A 20 -16.40 -12.99 -13.90
CA ILE A 20 -15.04 -13.44 -14.20
C ILE A 20 -14.13 -13.36 -12.98
N THR A 21 -14.29 -12.34 -12.11
CA THR A 21 -13.49 -12.23 -10.88
C THR A 21 -13.75 -13.40 -9.94
N ARG A 22 -15.01 -13.86 -9.82
CA ARG A 22 -15.39 -15.03 -9.02
C ARG A 22 -14.77 -16.29 -9.61
N THR A 23 -14.96 -16.53 -10.90
CA THR A 23 -14.41 -17.69 -11.61
C THR A 23 -12.88 -17.78 -11.48
N LEU A 24 -12.18 -16.66 -11.70
CA LEU A 24 -10.72 -16.65 -11.57
C LEU A 24 -10.25 -16.87 -10.13
N LYS A 25 -10.97 -16.34 -9.14
CA LYS A 25 -10.67 -16.63 -7.74
C LYS A 25 -10.83 -18.11 -7.42
N GLU A 26 -11.72 -18.82 -8.04
CA GLU A 26 -11.87 -20.26 -7.90
C GLU A 26 -10.77 -21.03 -8.62
N LEU A 27 -10.52 -20.74 -9.90
CA LEU A 27 -9.53 -21.41 -10.72
C LEU A 27 -8.08 -21.14 -10.29
N CYS A 28 -7.77 -19.94 -9.86
CA CYS A 28 -6.41 -19.49 -9.51
C CYS A 28 -6.08 -19.58 -8.02
N ARG A 29 -6.97 -20.09 -7.23
CA ARG A 29 -7.06 -20.06 -5.78
C ARG A 29 -5.75 -20.26 -5.01
N ASP A 30 -4.91 -21.23 -5.42
CA ASP A 30 -3.63 -21.53 -4.73
C ASP A 30 -2.41 -21.21 -5.60
N THR A 31 -2.64 -20.76 -6.84
CA THR A 31 -1.58 -20.57 -7.82
C THR A 31 -1.30 -19.11 -8.11
N HIS A 32 -2.34 -18.27 -8.10
CA HIS A 32 -2.25 -16.86 -8.45
C HIS A 32 -3.12 -16.01 -7.54
N ASP A 33 -2.72 -14.75 -7.38
CA ASP A 33 -3.46 -13.73 -6.66
C ASP A 33 -4.31 -12.91 -7.65
N VAL A 34 -5.65 -12.89 -7.47
CA VAL A 34 -6.60 -12.22 -8.37
C VAL A 34 -6.95 -10.84 -7.82
N GLN A 35 -6.53 -9.78 -8.51
CA GLN A 35 -6.70 -8.39 -8.11
C GLN A 35 -7.51 -7.61 -9.15
N THR A 36 -8.38 -6.69 -8.70
CA THR A 36 -9.06 -5.71 -9.56
C THR A 36 -8.21 -4.44 -9.69
N VAL A 37 -8.05 -3.95 -10.92
CA VAL A 37 -7.20 -2.78 -11.22
C VAL A 37 -7.88 -1.82 -12.18
N SER A 38 -7.60 -0.51 -12.02
CA SER A 38 -8.07 0.56 -12.92
C SER A 38 -7.07 0.84 -14.05
N SER A 39 -7.52 1.62 -15.05
CA SER A 39 -6.64 2.13 -16.12
C SER A 39 -5.44 2.90 -15.57
N GLN A 40 -5.64 3.71 -14.53
CA GLN A 40 -4.56 4.43 -13.88
C GLN A 40 -3.51 3.48 -13.29
N VAL A 41 -3.94 2.40 -12.62
CA VAL A 41 -3.03 1.40 -12.06
C VAL A 41 -2.26 0.69 -13.17
N LEU A 42 -2.94 0.28 -14.25
CA LEU A 42 -2.27 -0.36 -15.39
C LEU A 42 -1.28 0.58 -16.09
N ALA A 43 -1.55 1.88 -16.14
CA ALA A 43 -0.66 2.84 -16.78
C ALA A 43 0.60 3.16 -15.95
N VAL A 44 0.50 3.25 -14.62
CA VAL A 44 1.59 3.81 -13.79
C VAL A 44 2.19 2.85 -12.77
N ALA A 45 1.48 1.79 -12.37
CA ALA A 45 1.99 0.88 -11.36
C ALA A 45 2.94 -0.19 -11.94
N PRO A 46 3.88 -0.69 -11.14
CA PRO A 46 4.82 -1.73 -11.55
C PRO A 46 4.20 -3.14 -11.40
N TRP A 47 3.32 -3.52 -12.28
CA TRP A 47 2.57 -4.77 -12.20
C TRP A 47 3.07 -5.87 -13.14
N ASP A 48 3.73 -5.51 -14.21
CA ASP A 48 4.00 -6.37 -15.37
C ASP A 48 4.96 -7.54 -15.07
N THR A 49 5.97 -7.36 -14.23
CA THR A 49 6.92 -8.44 -13.88
C THR A 49 6.32 -9.51 -12.96
N SER A 50 5.35 -9.15 -12.12
CA SER A 50 4.69 -10.08 -11.20
C SER A 50 3.38 -10.67 -11.74
N THR A 51 2.91 -10.20 -12.89
CA THR A 51 1.61 -10.56 -13.48
C THR A 51 1.77 -11.67 -14.51
N ARG A 52 0.92 -12.68 -14.43
CA ARG A 52 0.84 -13.78 -15.41
C ARG A 52 -0.31 -13.59 -16.37
N LEU A 53 -1.35 -12.89 -15.96
CA LEU A 53 -2.55 -12.68 -16.75
C LEU A 53 -3.15 -11.31 -16.45
N VAL A 54 -3.50 -10.57 -17.49
CA VAL A 54 -4.38 -9.41 -17.41
C VAL A 54 -5.72 -9.82 -18.04
N VAL A 55 -6.83 -9.54 -17.36
CA VAL A 55 -8.17 -9.90 -17.81
C VAL A 55 -8.95 -8.62 -18.10
N MET A 56 -9.49 -8.56 -19.29
CA MET A 56 -10.34 -7.49 -19.79
C MET A 56 -11.78 -8.00 -19.83
N PRO A 57 -12.63 -7.68 -18.84
CA PRO A 57 -14.06 -8.04 -18.86
C PRO A 57 -14.76 -7.38 -20.04
N HIS A 58 -16.01 -7.76 -20.30
CA HIS A 58 -16.80 -7.15 -21.35
C HIS A 58 -16.97 -5.65 -21.12
N ILE A 59 -16.74 -4.85 -22.17
CA ILE A 59 -16.69 -3.40 -22.13
C ILE A 59 -17.68 -2.83 -23.12
N HIS A 60 -18.48 -1.87 -22.67
CA HIS A 60 -19.19 -0.96 -23.56
C HIS A 60 -18.38 0.33 -23.74
N PRO A 61 -18.17 0.79 -24.98
CA PRO A 61 -17.52 2.07 -25.23
C PRO A 61 -18.30 3.19 -24.54
N THR A 62 -17.65 3.89 -23.61
CA THR A 62 -18.18 5.10 -22.98
C THR A 62 -17.22 6.25 -23.24
N ASP A 63 -17.73 7.46 -23.35
CA ASP A 63 -16.91 8.68 -23.49
C ASP A 63 -16.82 9.40 -22.12
N PRO A 64 -15.60 9.75 -21.63
CA PRO A 64 -14.28 9.50 -22.22
C PRO A 64 -13.76 8.10 -21.93
N ASP A 65 -13.11 7.48 -22.89
CA ASP A 65 -12.47 6.17 -22.75
C ASP A 65 -11.26 6.21 -21.79
N PRO A 66 -11.34 5.59 -20.60
CA PRO A 66 -10.24 5.61 -19.65
C PRO A 66 -9.05 4.75 -20.07
N TRP A 67 -9.22 3.83 -21.02
CA TRP A 67 -8.18 2.94 -21.52
C TRP A 67 -7.07 3.69 -22.27
N THR A 68 -7.45 4.72 -23.03
CA THR A 68 -6.54 5.57 -23.79
C THR A 68 -6.12 6.83 -23.05
N ARG A 69 -6.64 7.07 -21.84
CA ARG A 69 -6.27 8.23 -21.02
C ARG A 69 -4.80 8.14 -20.60
N VAL A 70 -4.08 9.23 -20.80
CA VAL A 70 -2.67 9.34 -20.42
C VAL A 70 -2.55 9.52 -18.91
N TYR A 71 -1.78 8.65 -18.27
CA TYR A 71 -1.40 8.72 -16.87
C TYR A 71 0.14 8.77 -16.77
N GLY A 72 0.67 9.96 -16.48
CA GLY A 72 2.11 10.16 -16.57
C GLY A 72 2.59 10.10 -18.03
N LEU A 73 3.46 9.14 -18.36
CA LEU A 73 4.00 8.95 -19.71
C LEU A 73 3.24 7.92 -20.55
N HIS A 74 2.38 7.13 -19.94
CA HIS A 74 1.75 5.98 -20.58
C HIS A 74 0.23 5.97 -20.44
N THR A 75 -0.43 5.31 -21.39
CA THR A 75 -1.82 4.88 -21.25
C THR A 75 -1.85 3.44 -20.74
N ALA A 76 -3.02 3.00 -20.22
CA ALA A 76 -3.23 1.60 -19.87
C ALA A 76 -3.03 0.71 -21.12
N GLN A 77 -3.52 1.14 -22.28
CA GLN A 77 -3.36 0.47 -23.56
C GLN A 77 -1.89 0.24 -23.92
N GLN A 78 -1.06 1.28 -23.85
CA GLN A 78 0.39 1.18 -24.13
C GLN A 78 1.06 0.17 -23.23
N ARG A 79 0.84 0.25 -21.91
CA ARG A 79 1.48 -0.64 -20.94
C ARG A 79 1.05 -2.10 -21.12
N VAL A 80 -0.23 -2.37 -21.38
CA VAL A 80 -0.71 -3.74 -21.63
C VAL A 80 -0.18 -4.27 -22.99
N THR A 81 -0.09 -3.42 -24.00
CA THR A 81 0.53 -3.79 -25.28
C THR A 81 2.02 -4.13 -25.12
N ASP A 82 2.75 -3.34 -24.33
CA ASP A 82 4.17 -3.61 -24.06
C ASP A 82 4.36 -4.87 -23.20
N TYR A 83 3.46 -5.14 -22.27
CA TYR A 83 3.43 -6.39 -21.51
C TYR A 83 3.22 -7.60 -22.44
N LEU A 84 2.29 -7.52 -23.40
CA LEU A 84 2.11 -8.56 -24.43
C LEU A 84 3.37 -8.76 -25.28
N LYS A 85 3.97 -7.67 -25.77
CA LYS A 85 5.20 -7.76 -26.60
C LYS A 85 6.35 -8.49 -25.88
N ARG A 86 6.40 -8.41 -24.53
CA ARG A 86 7.40 -9.06 -23.68
C ARG A 86 7.03 -10.48 -23.22
N GLY A 87 5.99 -11.09 -23.76
CA GLY A 87 5.58 -12.46 -23.45
C GLY A 87 4.44 -12.59 -22.44
N GLY A 88 3.77 -11.50 -22.09
CA GLY A 88 2.61 -11.51 -21.21
C GLY A 88 1.37 -12.15 -21.82
N THR A 89 0.35 -12.44 -21.02
CA THR A 89 -0.92 -13.00 -21.47
C THR A 89 -2.08 -12.09 -21.10
N VAL A 90 -2.99 -11.83 -22.05
CA VAL A 90 -4.22 -11.07 -21.84
C VAL A 90 -5.41 -11.93 -22.21
N LEU A 91 -6.46 -11.96 -21.40
CA LEU A 91 -7.74 -12.58 -21.65
C LEU A 91 -8.80 -11.50 -21.88
N CYS A 92 -9.45 -11.50 -23.04
CA CYS A 92 -10.49 -10.58 -23.42
C CYS A 92 -11.85 -11.27 -23.43
N LEU A 93 -12.89 -10.65 -22.86
CA LEU A 93 -14.26 -11.16 -22.84
C LEU A 93 -15.20 -10.25 -23.62
N GLY A 94 -16.10 -10.86 -24.41
CA GLY A 94 -17.04 -10.13 -25.24
C GLY A 94 -16.32 -9.20 -26.22
N GLN A 95 -16.63 -7.92 -26.20
CA GLN A 95 -16.07 -6.93 -27.13
C GLN A 95 -14.70 -6.34 -26.70
N SER A 96 -14.14 -6.74 -25.56
CA SER A 96 -12.91 -6.13 -25.07
C SER A 96 -11.66 -6.41 -25.91
N LEU A 97 -11.72 -7.39 -26.82
CA LEU A 97 -10.63 -7.70 -27.75
C LEU A 97 -10.26 -6.50 -28.64
N THR A 98 -11.25 -5.72 -29.07
CA THR A 98 -11.03 -4.53 -29.92
C THR A 98 -10.21 -3.43 -29.22
N TRP A 99 -10.13 -3.46 -27.90
CA TRP A 99 -9.34 -2.52 -27.12
C TRP A 99 -7.84 -2.85 -27.09
N ILE A 100 -7.50 -4.12 -27.32
CA ILE A 100 -6.11 -4.55 -27.41
C ILE A 100 -5.55 -4.25 -28.80
N ASP A 101 -6.24 -4.73 -29.84
CA ASP A 101 -5.87 -4.46 -31.23
C ASP A 101 -7.11 -4.57 -32.12
N ALA A 102 -7.47 -3.47 -32.79
CA ALA A 102 -8.62 -3.42 -33.68
C ALA A 102 -8.47 -4.33 -34.93
N ALA A 103 -7.25 -4.78 -35.24
CA ALA A 103 -6.99 -5.73 -36.33
C ALA A 103 -7.23 -7.20 -35.92
N LEU A 104 -7.32 -7.49 -34.61
CA LEU A 104 -7.65 -8.83 -34.13
C LEU A 104 -9.14 -9.07 -34.24
N VAL A 105 -9.54 -9.75 -35.31
CA VAL A 105 -10.93 -10.20 -35.51
C VAL A 105 -11.07 -11.59 -34.89
N PRO A 106 -12.02 -11.78 -33.92
CA PRO A 106 -12.25 -13.10 -33.35
C PRO A 106 -12.72 -14.08 -34.42
N ASP A 107 -12.06 -15.23 -34.53
CA ASP A 107 -12.53 -16.36 -35.29
C ASP A 107 -13.12 -17.40 -34.32
N GLY A 108 -14.46 -17.55 -34.37
CA GLY A 108 -15.18 -18.43 -33.43
C GLY A 108 -15.47 -17.82 -32.05
N ASP A 109 -16.09 -18.64 -31.20
CA ASP A 109 -16.56 -18.24 -29.85
C ASP A 109 -15.45 -18.06 -28.81
N ALA A 110 -14.31 -18.74 -29.01
CA ALA A 110 -13.13 -18.62 -28.17
C ALA A 110 -11.87 -18.93 -28.97
N GLY A 111 -10.74 -18.34 -28.58
CA GLY A 111 -9.49 -18.57 -29.31
C GLY A 111 -8.27 -17.91 -28.67
N ARG A 112 -7.17 -18.00 -29.41
CA ARG A 112 -5.85 -17.48 -29.04
C ARG A 112 -5.15 -16.86 -30.27
N ALA A 113 -4.57 -15.70 -30.07
CA ALA A 113 -3.64 -15.06 -31.01
C ALA A 113 -2.30 -14.75 -30.32
N THR A 114 -1.28 -14.46 -31.11
CA THR A 114 0.03 -14.05 -30.63
C THR A 114 0.29 -12.60 -31.02
N LEU A 115 0.67 -11.77 -30.07
CA LEU A 115 1.10 -10.39 -30.29
C LEU A 115 2.49 -10.18 -29.70
N GLY A 116 3.49 -10.03 -30.55
CA GLY A 116 4.90 -10.06 -30.14
C GLY A 116 5.29 -11.44 -29.60
N GLN A 117 5.78 -11.49 -28.36
CA GLN A 117 6.10 -12.76 -27.67
C GLN A 117 4.94 -13.26 -26.78
N GLY A 118 3.88 -12.49 -26.64
CA GLY A 118 2.78 -12.77 -25.74
C GLY A 118 1.54 -13.36 -26.40
N HIS A 119 0.56 -13.64 -25.58
CA HIS A 119 -0.68 -14.31 -25.97
C HIS A 119 -1.90 -13.47 -25.66
N VAL A 120 -2.79 -13.32 -26.64
CA VAL A 120 -4.13 -12.79 -26.43
C VAL A 120 -5.10 -13.97 -26.53
N LEU A 121 -5.87 -14.18 -25.47
CA LEU A 121 -6.94 -15.14 -25.38
C LEU A 121 -8.26 -14.39 -25.47
N TRP A 122 -9.30 -14.95 -26.09
CA TRP A 122 -10.62 -14.33 -26.08
C TRP A 122 -11.73 -15.35 -25.93
N HIS A 123 -12.88 -14.86 -25.45
CA HIS A 123 -14.13 -15.56 -25.42
C HIS A 123 -15.27 -14.60 -25.79
N ALA A 124 -16.13 -14.98 -26.76
CA ALA A 124 -17.18 -14.12 -27.27
C ALA A 124 -18.26 -13.81 -26.22
N SER A 125 -18.52 -14.74 -25.30
CA SER A 125 -19.45 -14.48 -24.19
C SER A 125 -18.84 -13.48 -23.20
N PRO A 126 -19.62 -12.49 -22.73
CA PRO A 126 -19.21 -11.60 -21.65
C PRO A 126 -19.11 -12.31 -20.29
N GLU A 127 -19.76 -13.45 -20.12
CA GLU A 127 -19.82 -14.27 -18.90
C GLU A 127 -19.65 -15.76 -19.25
N PRO A 128 -18.44 -16.19 -19.67
CA PRO A 128 -18.18 -17.58 -19.96
C PRO A 128 -18.23 -18.42 -18.68
N ASP A 129 -18.55 -19.70 -18.81
CA ASP A 129 -18.50 -20.63 -17.69
C ASP A 129 -17.06 -20.95 -17.24
N ALA A 130 -16.92 -21.57 -16.07
CA ALA A 130 -15.61 -21.84 -15.47
C ALA A 130 -14.77 -22.82 -16.31
N HIS A 131 -15.38 -23.79 -17.00
CA HIS A 131 -14.67 -24.73 -17.86
C HIS A 131 -14.10 -24.05 -19.10
N ALA A 132 -14.86 -23.17 -19.76
CA ALA A 132 -14.37 -22.41 -20.89
C ALA A 132 -13.17 -21.53 -20.53
N ILE A 133 -13.19 -20.91 -19.35
CA ILE A 133 -12.05 -20.12 -18.84
C ILE A 133 -10.87 -21.05 -18.49
N GLU A 134 -11.11 -22.16 -17.83
CA GLU A 134 -10.07 -23.15 -17.52
C GLU A 134 -9.34 -23.62 -18.77
N ASP A 135 -10.07 -23.98 -19.82
CA ASP A 135 -9.51 -24.44 -21.08
C ASP A 135 -8.66 -23.36 -21.76
N LEU A 136 -9.13 -22.13 -21.82
CA LEU A 136 -8.36 -21.00 -22.35
C LEU A 136 -7.07 -20.76 -21.56
N LEU A 137 -7.12 -20.76 -20.25
CA LEU A 137 -5.95 -20.56 -19.40
C LEU A 137 -4.93 -21.69 -19.55
N ARG A 138 -5.38 -22.92 -19.72
CA ARG A 138 -4.53 -24.09 -20.00
C ARG A 138 -3.79 -23.95 -21.35
N THR A 139 -4.47 -23.44 -22.39
CA THR A 139 -3.83 -23.22 -23.69
C THR A 139 -2.68 -22.22 -23.64
N ALA A 140 -2.71 -21.30 -22.67
CA ALA A 140 -1.65 -20.31 -22.41
C ALA A 140 -0.61 -20.79 -21.37
N SER A 141 -0.64 -22.07 -20.97
CA SER A 141 0.25 -22.62 -19.94
C SER A 141 0.12 -21.95 -18.57
N ILE A 142 -1.01 -21.33 -18.30
CA ILE A 142 -1.33 -20.77 -16.98
C ILE A 142 -1.83 -21.92 -16.10
N ARG A 143 -1.10 -22.18 -15.02
CA ARG A 143 -1.48 -23.22 -14.07
C ARG A 143 -2.75 -22.84 -13.35
N VAL A 144 -3.82 -23.56 -13.60
CA VAL A 144 -5.10 -23.47 -12.88
C VAL A 144 -5.42 -24.81 -12.26
N ARG A 145 -6.14 -24.81 -11.16
CA ARG A 145 -6.68 -26.06 -10.60
C ARG A 145 -7.88 -26.52 -11.42
N PRO A 146 -8.05 -27.84 -11.64
CA PRO A 146 -9.31 -28.38 -12.13
C PRO A 146 -10.45 -27.95 -11.19
N VAL A 147 -11.59 -27.57 -11.76
CA VAL A 147 -12.81 -27.29 -10.99
C VAL A 147 -13.24 -28.56 -10.27
N SER A 148 -12.81 -28.72 -9.04
CA SER A 148 -13.35 -29.77 -8.17
C SER A 148 -14.39 -29.11 -7.25
N PRO A 149 -15.62 -29.60 -7.19
CA PRO A 149 -16.62 -29.04 -6.29
C PRO A 149 -16.13 -29.18 -4.85
N GLY A 150 -15.91 -28.07 -4.15
CA GLY A 150 -15.77 -28.03 -2.70
C GLY A 150 -14.41 -27.68 -2.08
N SER A 151 -13.36 -27.31 -2.84
CA SER A 151 -12.09 -26.91 -2.20
C SER A 151 -12.00 -25.41 -1.97
N ILE A 152 -12.11 -24.98 -0.73
CA ILE A 152 -11.99 -23.59 -0.25
C ILE A 152 -10.49 -23.21 -0.04
N PRO A 153 -9.98 -21.96 -0.31
CA PRO A 153 -8.57 -21.62 -0.05
C PRO A 153 -8.27 -21.74 1.43
N LYS A 154 -7.18 -22.39 1.75
CA LYS A 154 -6.65 -22.38 3.11
C LYS A 154 -6.23 -20.94 3.43
N ARG A 155 -6.99 -20.25 4.29
CA ARG A 155 -6.59 -18.97 4.85
C ARG A 155 -5.30 -19.17 5.62
N THR A 156 -4.34 -18.25 5.47
CA THR A 156 -3.11 -18.33 6.27
C THR A 156 -3.42 -17.92 7.71
N CYS A 157 -2.74 -18.56 8.66
CA CYS A 157 -2.86 -18.14 10.06
C CYS A 157 -2.45 -16.69 10.24
N LEU A 158 -3.10 -16.00 11.15
CA LEU A 158 -2.67 -14.72 11.69
C LEU A 158 -1.92 -14.98 13.00
N PHE A 159 -0.65 -14.62 13.06
CA PHE A 159 0.16 -14.72 14.28
C PHE A 159 0.05 -13.41 15.04
N LEU A 160 -0.57 -13.42 16.22
CA LEU A 160 -0.50 -12.29 17.18
C LEU A 160 0.70 -12.52 18.08
N ALA A 161 1.70 -11.66 18.00
CA ALA A 161 2.98 -11.83 18.65
C ALA A 161 3.39 -10.62 19.48
N SER A 162 3.97 -10.86 20.67
CA SER A 162 4.54 -9.83 21.52
C SER A 162 5.66 -10.42 22.42
N CYS A 163 6.66 -9.60 22.72
CA CYS A 163 7.61 -9.89 23.81
C CYS A 163 7.01 -9.62 25.20
N SER A 164 5.90 -8.87 25.26
CA SER A 164 5.17 -8.61 26.50
C SER A 164 3.96 -9.55 26.61
N ARG A 165 4.08 -10.60 27.42
CA ARG A 165 2.97 -11.52 27.67
C ARG A 165 1.70 -10.81 28.17
N PRO A 166 1.76 -9.87 29.16
CA PRO A 166 0.57 -9.16 29.61
C PRO A 166 -0.12 -8.37 28.50
N LEU A 167 0.63 -7.81 27.54
CA LEU A 167 0.06 -7.06 26.42
C LEU A 167 -0.68 -7.99 25.44
N LEU A 168 -0.11 -9.15 25.15
CA LEU A 168 -0.72 -10.18 24.31
C LEU A 168 -1.99 -10.75 24.99
N ASP A 169 -1.88 -11.11 26.27
CA ASP A 169 -3.00 -11.68 27.05
C ASP A 169 -4.17 -10.70 27.16
N ALA A 170 -3.90 -9.41 27.30
CA ALA A 170 -4.95 -8.38 27.30
C ALA A 170 -5.69 -8.30 25.96
N CYS A 171 -4.95 -8.33 24.83
CA CYS A 171 -5.54 -8.34 23.50
C CYS A 171 -6.38 -9.60 23.26
N VAL A 172 -5.84 -10.77 23.60
CA VAL A 172 -6.52 -12.07 23.45
C VAL A 172 -7.76 -12.14 24.32
N SER A 173 -7.68 -11.68 25.58
CA SER A 173 -8.84 -11.65 26.50
C SER A 173 -9.95 -10.74 25.99
N ALA A 174 -9.60 -9.60 25.39
CA ALA A 174 -10.58 -8.70 24.79
C ALA A 174 -11.29 -9.35 23.58
N LEU A 175 -10.59 -10.12 22.76
CA LEU A 175 -11.21 -10.91 21.68
C LEU A 175 -12.07 -12.04 22.22
N ARG A 176 -11.59 -12.77 23.24
CA ARG A 176 -12.34 -13.87 23.87
C ARG A 176 -13.64 -13.45 24.51
N ALA A 177 -13.74 -12.22 25.00
CA ALA A 177 -14.99 -11.70 25.54
C ALA A 177 -16.15 -11.69 24.51
N HIS A 178 -15.83 -11.87 23.22
CA HIS A 178 -16.77 -11.95 22.10
C HIS A 178 -16.85 -13.35 21.48
N GLU A 179 -16.26 -14.37 22.11
CA GLU A 179 -16.36 -15.75 21.63
C GLU A 179 -17.78 -16.27 21.71
N THR A 180 -18.22 -16.89 20.62
CA THR A 180 -19.46 -17.67 20.57
C THR A 180 -19.08 -19.14 20.48
N LEU A 181 -19.70 -19.96 21.34
CA LEU A 181 -19.50 -21.41 21.37
C LEU A 181 -20.37 -22.08 20.31
N SER A 182 -19.75 -22.90 19.47
CA SER A 182 -20.44 -23.91 18.67
C SER A 182 -20.28 -25.27 19.34
N GLU A 183 -20.92 -26.33 18.79
CA GLU A 183 -20.82 -27.69 19.36
C GLU A 183 -19.37 -28.21 19.43
N THR A 184 -18.46 -27.71 18.61
CA THR A 184 -17.09 -28.22 18.44
C THR A 184 -15.98 -27.24 18.73
N ALA A 185 -16.24 -25.91 18.73
CA ALA A 185 -15.21 -24.90 18.91
C ALA A 185 -15.78 -23.52 19.30
N ALA A 186 -14.90 -22.65 19.80
CA ALA A 186 -15.20 -21.26 20.06
C ALA A 186 -14.69 -20.37 18.93
N TYR A 187 -15.49 -19.40 18.50
CA TYR A 187 -15.17 -18.47 17.42
C TYR A 187 -15.47 -17.04 17.82
N VAL A 188 -14.68 -16.11 17.29
CA VAL A 188 -14.95 -14.67 17.32
C VAL A 188 -15.40 -14.27 15.92
N THR A 189 -16.68 -13.95 15.76
CA THR A 189 -17.24 -13.44 14.50
C THR A 189 -17.28 -11.91 14.54
N ASP A 190 -16.46 -11.28 13.71
CA ASP A 190 -16.42 -9.83 13.52
C ASP A 190 -17.16 -9.44 12.23
N ALA A 191 -17.19 -8.16 11.89
CA ALA A 191 -17.96 -7.66 10.76
C ALA A 191 -17.52 -8.22 9.39
N SER A 192 -16.23 -8.51 9.21
CA SER A 192 -15.68 -8.99 7.93
C SER A 192 -14.99 -10.35 7.99
N ASP A 193 -14.59 -10.79 9.16
CA ASP A 193 -13.81 -12.03 9.34
C ASP A 193 -14.28 -12.80 10.56
N THR A 194 -14.11 -14.13 10.53
CA THR A 194 -14.32 -15.01 11.68
C THR A 194 -12.98 -15.62 12.09
N TRP A 195 -12.68 -15.58 13.39
CA TRP A 195 -11.41 -16.08 13.93
C TRP A 195 -11.62 -17.20 14.93
N LYS A 196 -10.66 -18.13 14.94
CA LYS A 196 -10.50 -19.16 15.94
C LYS A 196 -9.20 -18.90 16.68
N LEU A 197 -9.28 -18.57 17.97
CA LEU A 197 -8.10 -18.32 18.79
C LEU A 197 -7.41 -19.62 19.15
N CYS A 198 -6.11 -19.72 18.89
CA CYS A 198 -5.28 -20.87 19.16
C CYS A 198 -4.14 -20.48 20.11
N GLU A 199 -4.08 -21.07 21.30
CA GLU A 199 -3.01 -20.81 22.27
C GLU A 199 -1.74 -21.62 21.97
N ASP A 200 -1.90 -22.78 21.37
CA ASP A 200 -0.78 -23.66 21.07
C ASP A 200 -0.17 -23.29 19.71
N ALA A 201 1.05 -22.76 19.77
CA ALA A 201 1.84 -22.39 18.59
C ALA A 201 2.15 -23.59 17.67
N THR A 202 2.10 -24.83 18.16
CA THR A 202 2.32 -26.03 17.34
C THR A 202 1.22 -26.23 16.30
N HIS A 203 0.02 -25.71 16.53
CA HIS A 203 -1.09 -25.72 15.57
C HIS A 203 -0.86 -24.80 14.35
N ALA A 204 0.18 -23.96 14.37
CA ALA A 204 0.55 -23.10 13.24
C ALA A 204 0.88 -23.86 11.95
N ALA A 205 1.36 -25.09 12.07
CA ALA A 205 1.71 -25.95 10.95
C ALA A 205 0.54 -26.80 10.42
N SER A 206 -0.56 -26.93 11.19
CA SER A 206 -1.71 -27.71 10.75
C SER A 206 -2.55 -26.94 9.74
N ASN A 207 -2.97 -27.63 8.69
CA ASN A 207 -3.82 -27.06 7.66
C ASN A 207 -5.15 -26.54 8.23
N ASN A 208 -5.57 -25.37 7.80
CA ASN A 208 -6.87 -24.80 8.13
C ASN A 208 -7.95 -25.58 7.36
N ASP A 209 -8.71 -26.44 8.04
CA ASP A 209 -9.71 -27.31 7.40
C ASP A 209 -11.10 -26.64 7.35
N GLU A 210 -11.26 -25.48 8.03
CA GLU A 210 -12.51 -24.73 8.08
C GLU A 210 -12.49 -23.61 7.05
N ALA A 211 -13.46 -23.66 6.14
CA ALA A 211 -13.68 -22.58 5.18
C ALA A 211 -14.11 -21.31 5.93
N ASP A 212 -13.62 -20.14 5.48
CA ASP A 212 -13.99 -18.82 5.99
C ASP A 212 -13.59 -18.48 7.45
N VAL A 213 -12.90 -19.36 8.16
CA VAL A 213 -12.35 -19.09 9.49
C VAL A 213 -10.84 -18.87 9.41
N THR A 214 -10.33 -17.79 9.97
CA THR A 214 -8.89 -17.52 10.10
C THR A 214 -8.42 -17.97 11.49
N ARG A 215 -7.43 -18.85 11.56
CA ARG A 215 -6.79 -19.16 12.83
C ARG A 215 -5.91 -18.00 13.28
N VAL A 216 -6.09 -17.60 14.53
CA VAL A 216 -5.26 -16.61 15.20
C VAL A 216 -4.39 -17.35 16.21
N VAL A 217 -3.10 -17.42 15.93
CA VAL A 217 -2.11 -18.10 16.77
C VAL A 217 -1.43 -17.05 17.65
N CYS A 218 -1.57 -17.21 18.97
CA CYS A 218 -0.97 -16.33 19.96
C CYS A 218 0.46 -16.80 20.26
N VAL A 219 1.45 -15.88 20.12
CA VAL A 219 2.88 -16.25 20.14
C VAL A 219 3.63 -15.33 21.10
N THR A 220 4.19 -15.91 22.15
CA THR A 220 5.10 -15.22 23.08
C THR A 220 6.56 -15.41 22.67
N GLN A 221 7.46 -14.64 23.23
CA GLN A 221 8.88 -14.63 22.86
C GLN A 221 9.55 -16.00 22.91
N ASP A 222 9.23 -16.82 23.88
CA ASP A 222 9.72 -18.19 24.04
C ASP A 222 9.23 -19.15 22.95
N GLN A 223 8.16 -18.80 22.25
CA GLN A 223 7.55 -19.60 21.19
C GLN A 223 7.98 -19.16 19.77
N PHE A 224 8.76 -18.09 19.60
CA PHE A 224 9.19 -17.62 18.27
C PHE A 224 9.92 -18.72 17.47
N GLY A 225 10.71 -19.54 18.15
CA GLY A 225 11.38 -20.70 17.53
C GLY A 225 10.41 -21.75 16.98
N VAL A 226 9.29 -21.96 17.66
CA VAL A 226 8.25 -22.96 17.27
C VAL A 226 7.57 -22.56 15.98
N VAL A 227 7.27 -21.26 15.80
CA VAL A 227 6.55 -20.76 14.62
C VAL A 227 7.46 -20.31 13.48
N ARG A 228 8.79 -20.42 13.63
CA ARG A 228 9.78 -19.89 12.69
C ARG A 228 9.58 -20.35 11.25
N GLU A 229 9.26 -21.62 11.03
CA GLU A 229 9.02 -22.12 9.67
C GLU A 229 7.75 -21.54 9.06
N ALA A 230 6.69 -21.38 9.85
CA ALA A 230 5.44 -20.77 9.40
C ALA A 230 5.57 -19.26 9.14
N THR A 231 6.51 -18.59 9.82
CA THR A 231 6.81 -17.15 9.70
C THR A 231 8.13 -16.87 8.97
N ARG A 232 8.67 -17.83 8.23
CA ARG A 232 10.00 -17.72 7.57
C ARG A 232 10.17 -16.54 6.63
N ALA A 233 9.07 -15.99 6.10
CA ALA A 233 9.10 -14.83 5.22
C ALA A 233 9.15 -13.49 6.00
N PHE A 234 8.97 -13.52 7.32
CA PHE A 234 9.14 -12.42 8.26
C PHE A 234 9.44 -13.02 9.64
N ASP A 235 10.71 -13.03 10.04
CA ASP A 235 11.17 -13.64 11.28
C ASP A 235 10.81 -12.78 12.50
N LEU A 236 9.89 -13.28 13.34
CA LEU A 236 9.39 -12.56 14.51
C LEU A 236 10.50 -12.23 15.51
N ALA A 237 11.42 -13.16 15.76
CA ALA A 237 12.54 -12.92 16.69
C ALA A 237 13.48 -11.83 16.17
N ALA A 238 13.82 -11.88 14.88
CA ALA A 238 14.64 -10.87 14.22
C ALA A 238 13.97 -9.49 14.27
N TYR A 239 12.64 -9.42 14.03
CA TYR A 239 11.89 -8.18 14.12
C TYR A 239 11.95 -7.55 15.52
N PHE A 240 11.63 -8.30 16.57
CA PHE A 240 11.63 -7.75 17.94
C PHE A 240 13.03 -7.37 18.41
N SER A 241 14.05 -8.11 18.00
CA SER A 241 15.46 -7.76 18.22
C SER A 241 15.82 -6.45 17.52
N ALA A 242 15.43 -6.30 16.26
CA ALA A 242 15.66 -5.08 15.49
C ALA A 242 14.92 -3.87 16.07
N LEU A 243 13.68 -4.03 16.53
CA LEU A 243 12.90 -2.99 17.19
C LEU A 243 13.57 -2.52 18.49
N ALA A 244 14.00 -3.47 19.34
CA ALA A 244 14.71 -3.15 20.59
C ALA A 244 16.02 -2.40 20.33
N SER A 245 16.82 -2.86 19.37
CA SER A 245 18.06 -2.19 18.94
C SER A 245 17.80 -0.78 18.40
N ALA A 246 16.80 -0.62 17.52
CA ALA A 246 16.45 0.67 16.96
C ALA A 246 16.01 1.67 18.03
N ARG A 247 15.22 1.26 19.02
CA ARG A 247 14.81 2.10 20.15
C ARG A 247 16.00 2.55 21.00
N ALA A 248 16.96 1.67 21.24
CA ALA A 248 18.16 2.00 22.01
C ALA A 248 19.03 3.07 21.32
N THR A 249 19.00 3.10 19.99
CA THR A 249 19.81 4.03 19.18
C THR A 249 19.04 5.25 18.67
N SER A 250 17.71 5.23 18.67
CA SER A 250 16.86 6.26 18.06
C SER A 250 17.07 7.65 18.67
N ALA A 251 17.28 7.76 19.96
CA ALA A 251 17.51 9.04 20.65
C ALA A 251 18.76 9.80 20.13
N ALA A 252 19.75 9.09 19.60
CA ALA A 252 20.96 9.68 19.03
C ALA A 252 20.86 9.96 17.51
N LEU A 253 19.89 9.37 16.82
CA LEU A 253 19.81 9.38 15.38
C LEU A 253 18.64 10.22 14.82
N LEU A 254 17.66 10.53 15.67
CA LEU A 254 16.50 11.33 15.28
C LEU A 254 16.68 12.79 15.73
N PRO A 255 16.28 13.79 14.91
CA PRO A 255 16.47 15.21 15.23
C PRO A 255 15.53 15.74 16.32
N TRP A 256 14.82 14.88 17.02
CA TRP A 256 13.88 15.23 18.11
C TRP A 256 13.97 14.21 19.24
N THR A 257 13.73 14.68 20.47
CA THR A 257 13.70 13.84 21.66
C THR A 257 12.25 13.60 22.08
N PRO A 258 11.76 12.34 22.08
CA PRO A 258 10.39 12.06 22.49
C PRO A 258 10.19 12.29 23.99
N PRO A 259 9.06 12.87 24.40
CA PRO A 259 8.71 13.04 25.80
C PRO A 259 8.47 11.68 26.46
N ARG A 260 8.61 11.65 27.79
CA ARG A 260 8.35 10.44 28.60
C ARG A 260 6.88 10.30 29.01
N SER A 261 6.11 11.35 28.88
CA SER A 261 4.73 11.46 29.41
C SER A 261 3.66 10.76 28.54
N PHE A 262 3.89 10.60 27.26
CA PHE A 262 2.94 9.96 26.34
C PHE A 262 3.31 8.50 26.07
N HIS A 263 2.44 7.58 26.47
CA HIS A 263 2.64 6.14 26.30
C HIS A 263 2.10 5.66 24.94
N PHE A 264 2.96 5.69 23.93
CA PHE A 264 2.73 5.07 22.62
C PHE A 264 3.92 4.19 22.28
N ALA A 265 3.67 2.94 21.92
CA ALA A 265 4.70 1.95 21.65
C ALA A 265 4.40 1.19 20.36
N ALA A 266 4.87 1.73 19.23
CA ALA A 266 4.64 1.15 17.92
C ALA A 266 5.30 -0.23 17.78
N GLY A 267 4.53 -1.23 17.36
CA GLY A 267 5.02 -2.56 17.06
C GLY A 267 5.33 -3.47 18.25
N ASN A 268 4.90 -3.12 19.49
CA ASN A 268 5.05 -4.01 20.65
C ASN A 268 4.11 -5.22 20.59
N LEU A 269 2.91 -5.05 20.04
CA LEU A 269 2.04 -6.12 19.61
C LEU A 269 2.00 -6.11 18.09
N ILE A 270 2.26 -7.23 17.46
CA ILE A 270 2.11 -7.35 16.02
C ILE A 270 1.15 -8.48 15.65
N GLY A 271 0.45 -8.29 14.54
CA GLY A 271 -0.22 -9.35 13.80
C GLY A 271 0.56 -9.60 12.52
N TYR A 272 0.96 -10.84 12.27
CA TYR A 272 1.63 -11.22 11.03
C TYR A 272 0.87 -12.34 10.32
N ALA A 273 0.66 -12.18 9.02
CA ALA A 273 0.22 -13.27 8.17
C ALA A 273 1.00 -13.28 6.84
N ARG A 274 1.26 -14.48 6.31
CA ARG A 274 1.93 -14.60 5.02
C ARG A 274 1.09 -13.99 3.89
N VAL A 275 -0.22 -14.22 3.93
CA VAL A 275 -1.17 -13.67 2.95
C VAL A 275 -2.41 -13.15 3.68
N LEU A 276 -2.73 -11.88 3.48
CA LEU A 276 -3.95 -11.21 3.96
C LEU A 276 -4.70 -10.55 2.80
N LYS A 277 -5.98 -10.23 3.01
CA LYS A 277 -6.70 -9.31 2.12
C LYS A 277 -5.96 -7.97 2.06
N SER A 278 -5.83 -7.33 3.21
CA SER A 278 -5.06 -6.09 3.41
C SER A 278 -4.82 -5.89 4.91
N THR A 279 -3.64 -5.42 5.29
CA THR A 279 -3.33 -5.05 6.68
C THR A 279 -4.24 -3.92 7.17
N GLN A 280 -4.62 -3.01 6.26
CA GLN A 280 -5.55 -1.92 6.54
C GLN A 280 -6.97 -2.45 6.80
N THR A 281 -7.47 -3.31 5.90
CA THR A 281 -8.82 -3.89 6.01
C THR A 281 -8.95 -4.79 7.24
N LEU A 282 -7.88 -5.47 7.66
CA LEU A 282 -7.88 -6.28 8.89
C LEU A 282 -8.26 -5.46 10.13
N LEU A 283 -7.88 -4.17 10.15
CA LEU A 283 -8.19 -3.27 11.27
C LEU A 283 -9.46 -2.45 11.03
N ASP A 284 -9.64 -1.85 9.83
CA ASP A 284 -10.73 -0.88 9.61
C ASP A 284 -12.10 -1.55 9.38
N SER A 285 -12.11 -2.81 8.96
CA SER A 285 -13.34 -3.57 8.69
C SER A 285 -13.71 -4.57 9.79
N ASN A 286 -12.94 -4.64 10.87
CA ASN A 286 -13.13 -5.57 11.98
C ASN A 286 -13.09 -4.84 13.34
N PRO A 287 -14.22 -4.26 13.78
CA PRO A 287 -14.29 -3.45 15.00
C PRO A 287 -13.93 -4.20 16.29
N LEU A 288 -14.12 -5.51 16.38
CA LEU A 288 -13.69 -6.31 17.55
C LEU A 288 -12.17 -6.43 17.58
N MET A 289 -11.53 -6.74 16.44
CA MET A 289 -10.07 -6.77 16.33
C MET A 289 -9.48 -5.39 16.61
N LEU A 290 -10.05 -4.33 16.02
CA LEU A 290 -9.63 -2.95 16.25
C LEU A 290 -9.70 -2.58 17.75
N GLY A 291 -10.81 -2.93 18.40
CA GLY A 291 -11.05 -2.63 19.82
C GLY A 291 -10.22 -3.44 20.80
N ALA A 292 -9.73 -4.61 20.41
CA ALA A 292 -8.86 -5.47 21.20
C ALA A 292 -7.37 -5.07 21.07
N CYS A 293 -6.99 -4.43 19.97
CA CYS A 293 -5.61 -4.02 19.71
C CYS A 293 -5.22 -2.81 20.58
N PRO A 294 -4.06 -2.85 21.27
CA PRO A 294 -3.56 -1.70 21.99
C PRO A 294 -3.03 -0.61 21.04
N PRO A 295 -2.89 0.65 21.51
CA PRO A 295 -2.17 1.70 20.80
C PRO A 295 -0.78 1.24 20.31
N GLY A 296 -0.49 1.47 19.03
CA GLY A 296 0.74 1.02 18.40
C GLY A 296 0.74 -0.42 17.90
N ALA A 297 -0.35 -1.19 18.09
CA ALA A 297 -0.47 -2.50 17.46
C ALA A 297 -0.28 -2.39 15.95
N THR A 298 0.52 -3.29 15.37
CA THR A 298 0.92 -3.21 13.96
C THR A 298 0.66 -4.53 13.25
N MET A 299 -0.06 -4.48 12.15
CA MET A 299 -0.34 -5.64 11.29
C MET A 299 0.63 -5.66 10.12
N PHE A 300 1.35 -6.77 9.94
CA PHE A 300 2.25 -7.01 8.82
C PHE A 300 1.72 -8.10 7.90
N ALA A 301 2.05 -8.02 6.63
CA ALA A 301 1.78 -9.08 5.66
C ALA A 301 2.94 -9.22 4.68
N THR A 302 3.29 -10.46 4.30
CA THR A 302 4.23 -10.67 3.20
C THR A 302 3.58 -10.34 1.86
N GLN A 303 2.29 -10.67 1.69
CA GLN A 303 1.52 -10.35 0.49
C GLN A 303 0.10 -9.91 0.86
N GLN A 304 -0.44 -8.97 0.10
CA GLN A 304 -1.83 -8.54 0.19
C GLN A 304 -2.56 -8.86 -1.12
N VAL A 305 -3.72 -9.54 -1.02
CA VAL A 305 -4.55 -9.86 -2.20
C VAL A 305 -5.41 -8.69 -2.66
N GLN A 306 -5.71 -7.76 -1.76
CA GLN A 306 -6.51 -6.57 -2.01
C GLN A 306 -5.85 -5.35 -1.34
N GLY A 307 -4.56 -5.12 -1.64
CA GLY A 307 -3.84 -3.98 -1.11
C GLY A 307 -4.51 -2.65 -1.49
N ARG A 308 -4.65 -1.75 -0.53
CA ARG A 308 -5.38 -0.47 -0.69
C ARG A 308 -4.43 0.70 -0.80
N GLY A 309 -4.71 1.59 -1.74
CA GLY A 309 -4.16 2.93 -1.84
C GLY A 309 -5.23 4.00 -1.55
N ARG A 310 -4.92 5.27 -1.77
CA ARG A 310 -5.88 6.38 -1.59
C ARG A 310 -6.97 6.35 -2.68
N GLY A 311 -8.20 6.68 -2.28
CA GLY A 311 -9.37 6.63 -3.18
C GLY A 311 -9.63 5.21 -3.67
N SER A 312 -9.77 5.02 -4.96
CA SER A 312 -9.97 3.72 -5.62
C SER A 312 -8.67 3.00 -6.01
N ASN A 313 -7.49 3.56 -5.66
CA ASN A 313 -6.20 2.97 -6.04
C ASN A 313 -5.95 1.65 -5.32
N VAL A 314 -5.41 0.69 -6.05
CA VAL A 314 -4.95 -0.59 -5.51
C VAL A 314 -3.44 -0.53 -5.28
N TRP A 315 -3.00 -1.01 -4.11
CA TRP A 315 -1.58 -1.23 -3.84
C TRP A 315 -1.20 -2.65 -4.26
N ILE A 316 -0.33 -2.74 -5.25
CA ILE A 316 0.22 -4.03 -5.70
C ILE A 316 1.39 -4.40 -4.81
N SER A 317 1.31 -5.58 -4.19
CA SER A 317 2.24 -6.07 -3.18
C SER A 317 3.17 -7.15 -3.74
N PRO A 318 4.30 -6.80 -4.39
CA PRO A 318 5.27 -7.81 -4.81
C PRO A 318 5.92 -8.48 -3.60
N TYR A 319 6.40 -9.70 -3.77
CA TYR A 319 7.21 -10.35 -2.75
C TYR A 319 8.46 -9.51 -2.44
N GLY A 320 8.76 -9.33 -1.15
CA GLY A 320 9.85 -8.45 -0.71
C GLY A 320 9.42 -7.01 -0.40
N CYS A 321 8.18 -6.62 -0.70
CA CYS A 321 7.61 -5.36 -0.25
C CYS A 321 7.30 -5.43 1.26
N LEU A 322 7.76 -4.46 2.04
CA LEU A 322 7.38 -4.32 3.45
C LEU A 322 6.04 -3.60 3.53
N GLN A 323 5.05 -4.24 4.15
CA GLN A 323 3.68 -3.74 4.23
C GLN A 323 3.16 -3.87 5.65
N PHE A 324 2.63 -2.77 6.17
CA PHE A 324 2.07 -2.76 7.51
C PHE A 324 0.96 -1.73 7.68
N SER A 325 0.17 -1.91 8.74
CA SER A 325 -0.80 -0.91 9.22
C SER A 325 -0.69 -0.82 10.74
N THR A 326 -0.44 0.39 11.25
CA THR A 326 -0.25 0.67 12.68
C THR A 326 -1.41 1.47 13.23
N LEU A 327 -1.92 1.09 14.39
CA LEU A 327 -3.00 1.75 15.10
C LEU A 327 -2.48 2.94 15.92
N VAL A 328 -2.96 4.14 15.60
CA VAL A 328 -2.60 5.39 16.31
C VAL A 328 -3.88 6.06 16.84
N PRO A 329 -4.16 6.02 18.13
CA PRO A 329 -5.31 6.69 18.69
C PRO A 329 -5.10 8.21 18.72
N LEU A 330 -6.13 8.96 18.38
CA LEU A 330 -6.19 10.41 18.49
C LEU A 330 -7.39 10.82 19.36
N PRO A 331 -7.27 11.86 20.20
CA PRO A 331 -8.41 12.46 20.87
C PRO A 331 -9.48 12.90 19.86
N LEU A 332 -10.75 12.76 20.22
CA LEU A 332 -11.85 13.00 19.28
C LEU A 332 -11.86 14.43 18.70
N HIS A 333 -11.53 15.43 19.54
CA HIS A 333 -11.54 16.84 19.17
C HIS A 333 -10.43 17.26 18.20
N ILE A 334 -9.45 16.36 17.94
CA ILE A 334 -8.34 16.62 17.03
C ILE A 334 -8.34 15.67 15.81
N GLY A 335 -9.47 15.05 15.49
CA GLY A 335 -9.58 14.14 14.36
C GLY A 335 -9.15 14.73 13.00
N ASN A 336 -9.30 16.04 12.82
CA ASN A 336 -8.80 16.79 11.65
C ASN A 336 -7.26 16.79 11.54
N LYS A 337 -6.53 16.47 12.62
CA LYS A 337 -5.07 16.34 12.62
C LYS A 337 -4.57 14.97 12.12
N ALA A 338 -5.46 14.02 11.87
CA ALA A 338 -5.10 12.71 11.34
C ALA A 338 -4.33 12.81 10.01
N VAL A 339 -4.53 13.87 9.24
CA VAL A 339 -3.78 14.15 8.00
C VAL A 339 -2.26 14.19 8.24
N PHE A 340 -1.79 14.65 9.41
CA PHE A 340 -0.36 14.71 9.71
C PHE A 340 0.25 13.34 9.92
N LEU A 341 -0.52 12.32 10.29
CA LEU A 341 0.00 10.97 10.48
C LEU A 341 0.59 10.39 9.19
N GLN A 342 0.08 10.77 8.01
CA GLN A 342 0.70 10.36 6.75
C GLN A 342 2.09 11.00 6.54
N TYR A 343 2.28 12.25 6.99
CA TYR A 343 3.56 12.95 6.91
C TYR A 343 4.56 12.39 7.93
N LEU A 344 4.09 12.10 9.15
CA LEU A 344 4.91 11.46 10.18
C LEU A 344 5.32 10.04 9.78
N ALA A 345 4.42 9.26 9.16
CA ALA A 345 4.76 7.93 8.64
C ALA A 345 5.79 8.01 7.51
N ALA A 346 5.71 9.02 6.64
CA ALA A 346 6.72 9.25 5.61
C ALA A 346 8.08 9.58 6.23
N LEU A 347 8.12 10.46 7.22
CA LEU A 347 9.33 10.77 7.99
C LEU A 347 9.86 9.54 8.73
N ALA A 348 8.97 8.70 9.29
CA ALA A 348 9.37 7.46 9.96
C ALA A 348 10.11 6.51 9.00
N VAL A 349 9.68 6.41 7.76
CA VAL A 349 10.40 5.62 6.75
C VAL A 349 11.75 6.26 6.42
N VAL A 350 11.79 7.57 6.12
CA VAL A 350 13.03 8.28 5.75
C VAL A 350 14.07 8.17 6.86
N TYR A 351 13.70 8.51 8.09
CA TYR A 351 14.62 8.54 9.21
C TYR A 351 14.92 7.16 9.79
N GLY A 352 13.90 6.28 9.86
CA GLY A 352 14.08 4.91 10.34
C GLY A 352 15.02 4.10 9.44
N VAL A 353 14.80 4.14 8.13
CA VAL A 353 15.69 3.48 7.16
C VAL A 353 17.07 4.15 7.18
N GLY A 354 17.15 5.49 7.24
CA GLY A 354 18.40 6.22 7.32
C GLY A 354 19.19 5.97 8.63
N ALA A 355 18.49 5.59 9.72
CA ALA A 355 19.14 5.16 10.97
C ALA A 355 19.67 3.72 10.88
N ALA A 356 18.87 2.80 10.32
CA ALA A 356 19.27 1.41 10.11
C ALA A 356 20.39 1.28 9.07
N TYR A 357 20.32 2.08 8.00
CA TYR A 357 21.24 2.03 6.85
C TYR A 357 21.75 3.44 6.50
N PRO A 358 22.81 3.93 7.13
CA PRO A 358 23.29 5.30 6.95
C PRO A 358 23.58 5.72 5.51
N SER A 359 23.95 4.79 4.62
CA SER A 359 24.17 5.03 3.20
C SER A 359 22.90 5.41 2.42
N SER A 360 21.72 5.17 2.99
CA SER A 360 20.43 5.55 2.41
C SER A 360 19.99 6.99 2.72
N ARG A 361 20.71 7.69 3.63
CA ARG A 361 20.37 9.06 4.04
C ARG A 361 20.34 10.00 2.84
N GLY A 362 19.28 10.81 2.74
CA GLY A 362 19.05 11.73 1.62
C GLY A 362 18.63 11.07 0.30
N ARG A 363 18.65 9.73 0.22
CA ARG A 363 18.25 9.01 -1.01
C ARG A 363 16.76 8.65 -1.05
N ILE A 364 16.09 8.59 0.10
CA ILE A 364 14.62 8.43 0.19
C ILE A 364 14.01 9.79 0.41
N ARG A 365 13.06 10.17 -0.45
CA ARG A 365 12.42 11.48 -0.46
C ARG A 365 10.89 11.34 -0.44
N ILE A 366 10.22 12.40 -0.05
CA ILE A 366 8.76 12.45 0.10
C ILE A 366 8.17 13.26 -1.04
N LYS A 367 7.25 12.65 -1.78
CA LYS A 367 6.36 13.36 -2.69
C LYS A 367 5.02 13.58 -1.98
N TRP A 368 4.71 14.85 -1.71
CA TRP A 368 3.43 15.20 -1.10
C TRP A 368 2.24 14.66 -1.93
N PRO A 369 1.16 14.19 -1.31
CA PRO A 369 0.97 14.15 0.15
C PRO A 369 1.42 12.85 0.83
N ASN A 370 1.65 11.75 0.12
CA ASN A 370 1.70 10.42 0.74
C ASN A 370 2.62 9.41 0.05
N ASP A 371 3.44 9.83 -0.90
CA ASP A 371 4.27 8.93 -1.69
C ASP A 371 5.75 9.01 -1.26
N LEU A 372 6.42 7.87 -1.29
CA LEU A 372 7.85 7.73 -1.05
C LEU A 372 8.58 7.47 -2.36
N TYR A 373 9.63 8.22 -2.60
CA TYR A 373 10.45 8.13 -3.79
C TYR A 373 11.91 7.88 -3.43
N ALA A 374 12.63 7.18 -4.28
CA ALA A 374 14.04 6.91 -4.12
C ALA A 374 14.84 7.51 -5.27
N HIS A 375 16.00 8.09 -4.92
CA HIS A 375 16.97 8.57 -5.89
C HIS A 375 17.58 7.41 -6.67
N VAL A 376 17.61 7.54 -8.00
CA VAL A 376 18.24 6.59 -8.93
C VAL A 376 19.31 7.29 -9.76
N ALA A 377 20.37 6.57 -10.11
CA ALA A 377 21.53 7.14 -10.81
C ALA A 377 21.23 7.51 -12.26
N ALA A 378 20.26 6.83 -12.87
CA ALA A 378 19.85 7.08 -14.26
C ALA A 378 18.33 7.18 -14.36
N PRO A 379 17.79 7.93 -15.34
CA PRO A 379 16.36 7.98 -15.58
C PRO A 379 15.81 6.58 -15.88
N GLN A 380 14.64 6.29 -15.32
CA GLN A 380 13.88 5.06 -15.54
C GLN A 380 12.47 5.43 -15.97
N ASP A 381 11.72 4.49 -16.52
CA ASP A 381 10.31 4.68 -16.86
C ASP A 381 9.52 5.15 -15.62
N GLY A 382 8.80 6.28 -15.76
CA GLY A 382 8.04 6.87 -14.68
C GLY A 382 8.88 7.59 -13.61
N SER A 383 10.21 7.78 -13.82
CA SER A 383 11.02 8.59 -12.92
C SER A 383 10.64 10.07 -12.98
N LEU A 384 10.71 10.72 -11.83
CA LEU A 384 10.60 12.17 -11.69
C LEU A 384 11.98 12.80 -11.80
N CYS A 385 12.13 13.84 -12.61
CA CYS A 385 13.33 14.66 -12.64
C CYS A 385 13.12 15.89 -11.75
N VAL A 386 14.04 16.12 -10.82
CA VAL A 386 14.06 17.29 -9.93
C VAL A 386 15.41 17.94 -10.03
N VAL A 387 15.45 19.25 -10.22
CA VAL A 387 16.69 20.01 -10.20
C VAL A 387 16.96 20.48 -8.78
N GLU A 388 18.01 19.98 -8.16
CA GLU A 388 18.49 20.41 -6.83
C GLU A 388 19.92 20.97 -7.00
N ASP A 389 20.13 22.21 -6.57
CA ASP A 389 21.42 22.92 -6.68
C ASP A 389 22.01 22.94 -8.11
N GLY A 390 21.14 23.03 -9.11
CA GLY A 390 21.53 23.04 -10.53
C GLY A 390 21.85 21.66 -11.11
N VAL A 391 21.66 20.58 -10.34
CA VAL A 391 21.89 19.20 -10.78
C VAL A 391 20.56 18.48 -10.95
N GLU A 392 20.37 17.83 -12.09
CA GLU A 392 19.23 16.96 -12.34
C GLU A 392 19.38 15.65 -11.56
N LYS A 393 18.37 15.33 -10.75
CA LYS A 393 18.27 14.08 -10.01
C LYS A 393 16.99 13.35 -10.39
N HIS A 394 17.09 12.05 -10.53
CA HIS A 394 15.96 11.20 -10.91
C HIS A 394 15.46 10.41 -9.71
N PHE A 395 14.14 10.37 -9.56
CA PHE A 395 13.50 9.69 -8.44
C PHE A 395 12.39 8.77 -8.96
N VAL A 396 12.30 7.57 -8.40
CA VAL A 396 11.24 6.59 -8.68
C VAL A 396 10.43 6.29 -7.44
N LYS A 397 9.16 6.00 -7.61
CA LYS A 397 8.26 5.66 -6.50
C LYS A 397 8.65 4.31 -5.91
N ILE A 398 8.88 4.27 -4.60
CA ILE A 398 9.16 3.05 -3.83
C ILE A 398 8.12 2.75 -2.76
N GLY A 399 7.21 3.66 -2.46
CA GLY A 399 6.24 3.43 -1.41
C GLY A 399 5.06 4.38 -1.44
N GLY A 400 4.07 4.08 -0.62
CA GLY A 400 2.90 4.91 -0.40
C GLY A 400 2.32 4.71 0.99
N ILE A 401 1.64 5.74 1.48
CA ILE A 401 1.03 5.77 2.80
C ILE A 401 -0.46 6.01 2.65
N LEU A 402 -1.26 5.28 3.41
CA LEU A 402 -2.71 5.42 3.50
C LEU A 402 -3.09 5.57 4.96
N VAL A 403 -3.76 6.67 5.31
CA VAL A 403 -4.34 6.85 6.63
C VAL A 403 -5.86 6.80 6.51
N THR A 404 -6.48 5.90 7.26
CA THR A 404 -7.92 5.88 7.51
C THR A 404 -8.17 6.12 8.99
N ALA A 405 -9.35 6.64 9.34
CA ALA A 405 -9.72 6.86 10.72
C ALA A 405 -11.13 6.35 10.98
N VAL A 406 -11.29 5.62 12.08
CA VAL A 406 -12.56 5.06 12.54
C VAL A 406 -12.86 5.62 13.92
N CYS A 407 -14.09 6.08 14.15
CA CYS A 407 -14.53 6.45 15.49
C CYS A 407 -14.89 5.17 16.28
N HIS A 408 -14.18 4.89 17.34
CA HIS A 408 -14.42 3.72 18.18
C HIS A 408 -14.35 4.11 19.67
N ARG A 409 -15.41 3.81 20.44
CA ARG A 409 -15.50 4.06 21.90
C ARG A 409 -15.09 5.49 22.31
N GLY A 410 -15.52 6.50 21.54
CA GLY A 410 -15.28 7.91 21.86
C GLY A 410 -13.86 8.42 21.57
N THR A 411 -13.06 7.66 20.84
CA THR A 411 -11.75 8.08 20.34
C THR A 411 -11.68 7.89 18.82
N PHE A 412 -10.87 8.70 18.12
CA PHE A 412 -10.46 8.40 16.75
C PHE A 412 -9.35 7.35 16.77
N GLN A 413 -9.58 6.26 16.08
CA GLN A 413 -8.56 5.24 15.81
C GLN A 413 -8.05 5.47 14.40
N ALA A 414 -6.90 6.11 14.27
CA ALA A 414 -6.26 6.26 12.99
C ALA A 414 -5.44 4.99 12.68
N ILE A 415 -5.63 4.46 11.48
CA ILE A 415 -4.92 3.30 10.98
C ILE A 415 -3.96 3.79 9.90
N VAL A 416 -2.67 3.74 10.20
CA VAL A 416 -1.58 4.25 9.36
C VAL A 416 -1.01 3.08 8.57
N GLY A 417 -1.46 2.92 7.33
CA GLY A 417 -0.96 1.92 6.40
C GLY A 417 0.23 2.43 5.60
N CYS A 418 1.24 1.61 5.45
CA CYS A 418 2.42 1.88 4.64
C CYS A 418 2.81 0.64 3.83
N GLY A 419 3.08 0.85 2.54
CA GLY A 419 3.73 -0.12 1.68
C GLY A 419 5.02 0.48 1.13
N VAL A 420 6.16 -0.20 1.29
CA VAL A 420 7.43 0.27 0.77
C VAL A 420 8.24 -0.88 0.16
N ASN A 421 8.77 -0.66 -1.05
CA ASN A 421 9.65 -1.59 -1.72
C ASN A 421 10.94 -1.78 -0.89
N CYS A 422 11.11 -2.96 -0.31
CA CYS A 422 12.22 -3.25 0.59
C CYS A 422 13.26 -4.17 -0.05
N LEU A 423 12.83 -5.35 -0.50
CA LEU A 423 13.68 -6.39 -1.07
C LEU A 423 13.25 -6.84 -2.48
N ASN A 424 12.17 -6.30 -3.02
CA ASN A 424 11.64 -6.69 -4.33
C ASN A 424 12.60 -6.27 -5.44
N ASP A 425 12.86 -7.18 -6.36
CA ASP A 425 13.90 -7.02 -7.37
C ASP A 425 13.49 -6.05 -8.48
N GLU A 426 12.20 -5.97 -8.81
CA GLU A 426 11.68 -5.11 -9.89
C GLU A 426 10.18 -4.81 -9.67
N PRO A 427 9.58 -3.86 -10.42
CA PRO A 427 10.07 -3.15 -11.60
C PRO A 427 10.64 -1.76 -11.31
N THR A 428 10.63 -1.34 -10.03
CA THR A 428 11.25 -0.11 -9.57
C THR A 428 12.38 -0.46 -8.61
N THR A 429 13.10 0.52 -8.11
CA THR A 429 14.12 0.29 -7.09
C THR A 429 13.48 -0.04 -5.72
N CYS A 430 14.30 -0.54 -4.80
CA CYS A 430 13.92 -0.88 -3.43
C CYS A 430 15.00 -0.42 -2.45
N ILE A 431 14.72 -0.49 -1.13
CA ILE A 431 15.69 -0.11 -0.10
C ILE A 431 17.00 -0.87 -0.25
N ARG A 432 16.96 -2.18 -0.52
CA ARG A 432 18.17 -2.99 -0.73
C ARG A 432 19.06 -2.44 -1.84
N ALA A 433 18.49 -2.06 -2.97
CA ALA A 433 19.23 -1.52 -4.11
C ALA A 433 19.80 -0.12 -3.81
N LEU A 434 19.15 0.67 -2.94
CA LEU A 434 19.64 1.99 -2.55
C LEU A 434 20.88 1.93 -1.69
N VAL A 435 20.96 0.97 -0.79
CA VAL A 435 22.02 0.95 0.23
C VAL A 435 23.22 0.13 -0.19
N SER A 436 23.14 -0.62 -1.29
CA SER A 436 24.20 -1.52 -1.75
C SER A 436 24.72 -2.45 -0.64
N ASP A 437 23.87 -2.79 0.31
CA ASP A 437 24.14 -3.59 1.49
C ASP A 437 23.30 -4.87 1.43
N GLU A 438 23.94 -6.01 1.34
CA GLU A 438 23.31 -7.32 1.30
C GLU A 438 22.64 -7.71 2.64
N THR A 439 22.93 -6.97 3.72
CA THR A 439 22.35 -7.21 5.05
C THR A 439 20.97 -6.59 5.25
N VAL A 440 20.38 -5.98 4.22
CA VAL A 440 19.03 -5.41 4.29
C VAL A 440 18.00 -6.52 4.49
N THR A 441 17.22 -6.38 5.56
CA THR A 441 16.09 -7.27 5.87
C THR A 441 14.82 -6.48 6.12
N GLN A 442 13.65 -7.10 5.90
CA GLN A 442 12.36 -6.47 6.18
C GLN A 442 12.19 -6.20 7.68
N GLU A 443 12.67 -7.11 8.52
CA GLU A 443 12.58 -7.02 9.98
C GLU A 443 13.38 -5.83 10.52
N ARG A 444 14.60 -5.61 10.01
CA ARG A 444 15.43 -4.48 10.41
C ARG A 444 14.85 -3.14 9.94
N CYS A 445 14.32 -3.10 8.70
CA CYS A 445 13.58 -1.93 8.22
C CYS A 445 12.34 -1.67 9.07
N ALA A 446 11.52 -2.70 9.32
CA ALA A 446 10.29 -2.59 10.11
C ALA A 446 10.58 -2.10 11.53
N GLY A 447 11.54 -2.72 12.23
CA GLY A 447 11.92 -2.31 13.58
C GLY A 447 12.38 -0.85 13.66
N ALA A 448 13.19 -0.42 12.71
CA ALA A 448 13.66 0.96 12.64
C ALA A 448 12.56 1.97 12.31
N ILE A 449 11.66 1.63 11.38
CA ILE A 449 10.50 2.47 11.04
C ILE A 449 9.54 2.58 12.24
N MET A 450 9.28 1.48 12.96
CA MET A 450 8.42 1.50 14.14
C MET A 450 9.02 2.35 15.27
N ALA A 451 10.32 2.25 15.54
CA ALA A 451 10.99 3.08 16.55
C ALA A 451 10.94 4.58 16.18
N ALA A 452 11.13 4.91 14.90
CA ALA A 452 11.00 6.28 14.41
C ALA A 452 9.55 6.78 14.50
N LEU A 453 8.56 6.00 14.07
CA LEU A 453 7.15 6.35 14.15
C LEU A 453 6.72 6.58 15.62
N GLU A 454 7.17 5.73 16.53
CA GLU A 454 6.91 5.88 17.96
C GLU A 454 7.42 7.23 18.48
N SER A 455 8.66 7.59 18.16
CA SER A 455 9.25 8.87 18.54
C SER A 455 8.46 10.06 17.95
N LEU A 456 8.14 10.01 16.67
CA LEU A 456 7.40 11.07 15.96
C LEU A 456 6.00 11.28 16.54
N VAL A 457 5.26 10.20 16.79
CA VAL A 457 3.90 10.27 17.36
C VAL A 457 3.93 10.84 18.78
N ARG A 458 4.94 10.48 19.59
CA ARG A 458 5.11 11.05 20.93
C ARG A 458 5.40 12.54 20.91
N VAL A 459 6.31 12.99 20.03
CA VAL A 459 6.61 14.42 19.85
C VAL A 459 5.40 15.17 19.32
N PHE A 460 4.61 14.55 18.42
CA PHE A 460 3.40 15.13 17.88
C PHE A 460 2.35 15.37 18.96
N ALA A 461 2.15 14.39 19.85
CA ALA A 461 1.23 14.53 20.96
C ALA A 461 1.70 15.60 21.97
N ASP A 462 2.99 15.66 22.29
CA ASP A 462 3.60 16.64 23.19
C ASP A 462 3.51 18.09 22.63
N ALA A 463 3.56 18.22 21.32
CA ALA A 463 3.41 19.50 20.63
C ALA A 463 1.94 19.89 20.38
N ASP A 464 1.00 19.35 21.15
CA ASP A 464 -0.45 19.58 20.97
C ASP A 464 -0.92 19.31 19.53
N TYR A 465 -0.39 18.24 18.95
CA TYR A 465 -0.74 17.76 17.62
C TYR A 465 -0.55 18.82 16.51
N THR A 466 0.48 19.64 16.63
CA THR A 466 0.90 20.57 15.57
C THR A 466 2.06 20.01 14.76
N PHE A 467 2.14 20.39 13.49
CA PHE A 467 3.21 19.93 12.59
C PHE A 467 4.51 20.74 12.72
N GLY A 468 4.50 21.84 13.48
CA GLY A 468 5.64 22.75 13.62
C GLY A 468 6.99 22.08 13.90
N PRO A 469 7.11 21.16 14.87
CA PRO A 469 8.37 20.49 15.18
C PRO A 469 8.99 19.72 14.01
N PHE A 470 8.19 19.31 13.04
CA PHE A 470 8.62 18.45 11.93
C PHE A 470 8.87 19.21 10.63
N ALA A 471 8.52 20.50 10.57
CA ALA A 471 8.55 21.31 9.35
C ALA A 471 9.91 21.29 8.64
N ASN A 472 11.01 21.49 9.36
CA ASN A 472 12.37 21.46 8.81
C ASN A 472 12.72 20.05 8.29
N ALA A 473 12.50 19.01 9.09
CA ALA A 473 12.78 17.63 8.70
C ALA A 473 11.97 17.20 7.46
N TYR A 474 10.71 17.63 7.38
CA TYR A 474 9.85 17.34 6.24
C TYR A 474 10.30 18.12 4.99
N ARG A 475 10.63 19.41 5.11
CA ARG A 475 11.19 20.21 4.04
C ARG A 475 12.47 19.61 3.47
N ASP A 476 13.36 19.13 4.34
CA ASP A 476 14.63 18.56 3.92
C ASP A 476 14.45 17.19 3.23
N ALA A 477 13.34 16.50 3.52
CA ALA A 477 13.01 15.21 2.94
C ALA A 477 12.09 15.28 1.71
N TRP A 478 11.30 16.35 1.50
CA TRP A 478 10.34 16.40 0.40
C TRP A 478 10.95 16.82 -0.93
N LEU A 479 10.21 16.59 -2.04
CA LEU A 479 10.67 16.87 -3.41
C LEU A 479 10.19 18.22 -3.97
N HIS A 480 9.52 19.06 -3.16
CA HIS A 480 8.73 20.17 -3.71
C HIS A 480 9.26 21.58 -3.39
N SER A 481 10.42 21.69 -2.72
CA SER A 481 10.98 23.01 -2.35
C SER A 481 11.13 23.91 -3.57
N ASP A 482 10.42 25.01 -3.55
CA ASP A 482 10.46 26.07 -4.56
C ASP A 482 10.11 25.66 -5.99
N GLN A 483 9.54 24.46 -6.18
CA GLN A 483 9.15 24.00 -7.51
C GLN A 483 7.95 24.78 -8.05
N PRO A 484 7.93 25.03 -9.36
CA PRO A 484 6.78 25.67 -10.00
C PRO A 484 5.60 24.71 -10.09
N VAL A 485 4.40 25.27 -9.97
CA VAL A 485 3.15 24.54 -10.10
C VAL A 485 2.06 25.42 -10.72
N GLU A 486 1.18 24.80 -11.48
CA GLU A 486 -0.07 25.40 -11.96
C GLU A 486 -1.23 24.72 -11.23
N LEU A 487 -2.20 25.51 -10.75
CA LEU A 487 -3.33 24.99 -9.96
C LEU A 487 -4.50 24.53 -10.83
N SER A 488 -4.45 24.81 -12.12
CA SER A 488 -5.45 24.46 -13.11
C SER A 488 -4.78 24.34 -14.48
N ASP A 489 -5.36 23.55 -15.37
CA ASP A 489 -4.98 23.50 -16.79
C ASP A 489 -5.73 24.53 -17.64
N ALA A 490 -6.46 25.46 -17.03
CA ALA A 490 -7.13 26.55 -17.73
C ALA A 490 -6.07 27.51 -18.35
N PRO A 491 -6.27 27.95 -19.61
CA PRO A 491 -5.37 28.91 -20.24
C PRO A 491 -5.29 30.21 -19.42
N GLY A 492 -4.07 30.67 -19.13
CA GLY A 492 -3.83 31.92 -18.41
C GLY A 492 -3.79 31.82 -16.89
N GLU A 493 -3.90 30.63 -16.31
CA GLU A 493 -3.66 30.43 -14.87
C GLU A 493 -2.23 30.88 -14.50
N PRO A 494 -2.08 31.68 -13.45
CA PRO A 494 -0.78 32.13 -13.04
C PRO A 494 0.08 31.01 -12.48
N ARG A 495 1.33 30.94 -12.94
CA ARG A 495 2.32 30.02 -12.39
C ARG A 495 2.59 30.35 -10.93
N ARG A 496 2.66 29.33 -10.09
CA ARG A 496 2.88 29.46 -8.65
C ARG A 496 4.11 28.65 -8.23
N ARG A 497 4.54 28.85 -6.99
CA ARG A 497 5.67 28.14 -6.37
C ARG A 497 5.19 27.41 -5.12
N MET A 498 5.58 26.15 -4.96
CA MET A 498 5.34 25.40 -3.74
C MET A 498 6.37 25.79 -2.68
N VAL A 499 5.89 26.22 -1.50
CA VAL A 499 6.78 26.76 -0.45
C VAL A 499 6.66 26.03 0.89
N GLY A 500 5.59 25.30 1.16
CA GLY A 500 5.44 24.62 2.44
C GLY A 500 4.13 23.90 2.62
N ILE A 501 3.87 23.53 3.88
CA ILE A 501 2.64 22.89 4.34
C ILE A 501 2.13 23.66 5.56
N THR A 502 0.83 23.93 5.62
CA THR A 502 0.25 24.62 6.77
C THR A 502 0.31 23.73 8.01
N SER A 503 0.68 24.29 9.18
CA SER A 503 0.88 23.53 10.41
C SER A 503 -0.40 23.13 11.13
N ASP A 504 -1.56 23.62 10.67
CA ASP A 504 -2.89 23.37 11.25
C ASP A 504 -3.68 22.28 10.51
N PHE A 505 -3.71 22.34 9.16
CA PHE A 505 -4.50 21.43 8.33
C PHE A 505 -3.67 20.61 7.32
N GLY A 506 -2.35 20.79 7.28
CA GLY A 506 -1.49 20.02 6.38
C GLY A 506 -1.71 20.35 4.90
N LEU A 507 -2.18 21.54 4.57
CA LEU A 507 -2.43 21.97 3.20
C LEU A 507 -1.12 22.32 2.51
N LEU A 508 -1.00 21.97 1.22
CA LEU A 508 0.13 22.40 0.41
C LEU A 508 0.03 23.89 0.14
N ARG A 509 1.02 24.65 0.59
CA ARG A 509 1.06 26.11 0.41
C ARG A 509 1.79 26.52 -0.85
N THR A 510 1.14 27.34 -1.67
CA THR A 510 1.70 27.91 -2.87
C THR A 510 1.61 29.44 -2.85
N VAL A 511 2.59 30.10 -3.44
CA VAL A 511 2.62 31.57 -3.60
C VAL A 511 2.79 31.93 -5.10
N PRO A 512 2.49 33.15 -5.53
CA PRO A 512 2.83 33.60 -6.88
C PRO A 512 4.30 33.30 -7.21
N TYR A 513 4.59 32.91 -8.45
CA TYR A 513 5.93 32.43 -8.82
C TYR A 513 7.04 33.46 -8.61
N ASP A 514 6.73 34.72 -8.81
CA ASP A 514 7.59 35.90 -8.63
C ASP A 514 7.68 36.42 -7.19
N ALA A 515 6.83 35.88 -6.27
CA ALA A 515 6.88 36.26 -4.88
C ALA A 515 8.26 35.94 -4.27
N PRO A 516 8.77 36.78 -3.32
CA PRO A 516 10.09 36.58 -2.72
C PRO A 516 10.16 35.38 -1.75
N MET A 517 9.00 34.89 -1.30
CA MET A 517 8.92 33.76 -0.34
C MET A 517 9.48 32.47 -0.94
N ARG A 518 10.21 31.73 -0.12
CA ARG A 518 10.83 30.44 -0.44
C ARG A 518 10.46 29.39 0.59
N ALA A 519 10.71 28.11 0.27
CA ALA A 519 10.46 26.98 1.17
C ALA A 519 11.31 27.04 2.46
N THR A 520 12.38 27.81 2.47
CA THR A 520 13.21 28.08 3.66
C THR A 520 12.61 29.11 4.62
N ASP A 521 11.58 29.87 4.20
CA ASP A 521 10.90 30.84 5.06
C ASP A 521 10.02 30.09 6.08
N PRO A 522 10.25 30.28 7.40
CA PRO A 522 9.45 29.58 8.42
C PRO A 522 7.95 29.86 8.34
N ARG A 523 7.53 31.02 7.82
CA ARG A 523 6.13 31.39 7.63
C ARG A 523 5.42 30.48 6.64
N ALA A 524 6.14 29.93 5.67
CA ALA A 524 5.60 28.97 4.70
C ALA A 524 5.07 27.68 5.36
N TRP A 525 5.55 27.36 6.57
CA TRP A 525 5.22 26.17 7.35
C TRP A 525 4.35 26.48 8.58
N SER A 526 3.77 27.67 8.65
CA SER A 526 2.91 28.10 9.75
C SER A 526 1.42 28.00 9.40
N ALA A 527 0.56 28.08 10.41
CA ALA A 527 -0.89 28.20 10.23
C ALA A 527 -1.31 29.61 9.77
N ALA A 528 -0.45 30.62 9.92
CA ALA A 528 -0.80 32.00 9.61
C ALA A 528 -1.09 32.17 8.10
N PRO A 529 -2.16 32.88 7.74
CA PRO A 529 -2.45 33.20 6.34
C PRO A 529 -1.35 34.10 5.76
N ILE A 530 -1.02 33.86 4.51
CA ILE A 530 0.00 34.64 3.77
C ILE A 530 -0.69 35.36 2.61
N PRO A 531 -0.50 36.67 2.45
CA PRO A 531 -1.09 37.40 1.34
C PRO A 531 -0.70 36.80 -0.03
N GLY A 532 -1.68 36.53 -0.87
CA GLY A 532 -1.50 35.93 -2.17
C GLY A 532 -1.18 34.42 -2.17
N ALA A 533 -1.05 33.80 -1.02
CA ALA A 533 -0.93 32.34 -0.96
C ALA A 533 -2.25 31.65 -1.30
N VAL A 534 -2.13 30.45 -1.86
CA VAL A 534 -3.24 29.49 -2.04
C VAL A 534 -2.83 28.19 -1.40
N ASP A 535 -3.66 27.73 -0.46
CA ASP A 535 -3.45 26.50 0.26
C ASP A 535 -4.33 25.38 -0.35
N VAL A 536 -3.72 24.26 -0.76
CA VAL A 536 -4.33 23.19 -1.54
C VAL A 536 -4.53 21.94 -0.68
N GLN A 537 -5.75 21.39 -0.71
CA GLN A 537 -6.09 20.18 0.06
C GLN A 537 -5.51 18.89 -0.56
N PRO A 538 -5.02 17.94 0.26
CA PRO A 538 -4.46 16.68 -0.25
C PRO A 538 -5.52 15.74 -0.85
N ASP A 539 -6.76 15.78 -0.41
CA ASP A 539 -7.79 14.80 -0.79
C ASP A 539 -8.66 15.22 -1.98
N GLY A 540 -8.82 16.51 -2.22
CA GLY A 540 -9.61 17.06 -3.32
C GLY A 540 -8.86 17.19 -4.65
N ASN A 541 -7.54 16.95 -4.66
CA ASN A 541 -6.70 17.24 -5.81
C ASN A 541 -5.77 16.06 -6.13
N SER A 542 -5.47 15.90 -7.44
CA SER A 542 -4.36 15.08 -7.89
C SER A 542 -3.18 15.98 -8.26
N PHE A 543 -1.99 15.60 -7.84
CA PHE A 543 -0.77 16.33 -8.16
C PHE A 543 0.06 15.57 -9.20
N ASP A 544 0.11 16.10 -10.41
CA ASP A 544 0.98 15.63 -11.48
C ASP A 544 2.31 16.40 -11.43
N MET A 545 3.30 15.80 -10.79
CA MET A 545 4.60 16.42 -10.61
C MET A 545 5.37 16.60 -11.94
N LEU A 546 5.14 15.72 -12.92
CA LEU A 546 5.81 15.79 -14.22
C LEU A 546 5.37 17.03 -15.01
N ARG A 547 4.11 17.44 -14.82
CA ARG A 547 3.53 18.63 -15.47
C ARG A 547 3.55 19.85 -14.57
N GLY A 548 3.93 19.72 -13.28
CA GLY A 548 3.79 20.79 -12.30
C GLY A 548 2.34 21.26 -12.13
N LEU A 549 1.38 20.34 -12.19
CA LEU A 549 -0.05 20.65 -12.26
C LEU A 549 -0.82 20.04 -11.10
N VAL A 550 -1.65 20.84 -10.44
CA VAL A 550 -2.65 20.38 -9.47
C VAL A 550 -4.03 20.45 -10.12
N ARG A 551 -4.69 19.32 -10.27
CA ARG A 551 -6.06 19.21 -10.78
C ARG A 551 -7.03 18.83 -9.69
N ARG A 552 -8.25 19.38 -9.75
CA ARG A 552 -9.36 18.89 -8.96
C ARG A 552 -9.68 17.46 -9.42
N LYS A 553 -9.77 16.53 -8.49
CA LYS A 553 -10.28 15.19 -8.83
C LYS A 553 -11.73 15.35 -9.29
N ALA A 554 -12.07 14.76 -10.43
CA ALA A 554 -13.48 14.56 -10.77
C ALA A 554 -14.13 13.70 -9.67
N ALA A 555 -15.30 14.11 -9.20
CA ALA A 555 -16.06 13.45 -8.16
C ALA A 555 -16.48 12.03 -8.58
#